data_964f1cb32c740b8d2507e7bc5b2795d8
#
_entry.id   964f1cb32c740b8d2507e7bc5b2795d8
#
_cell.length_a   1.000
_cell.length_b   1.000
_cell.length_c   1.000
_cell.angle_alpha   90.00
_cell.angle_beta   90.00
_cell.angle_gamma   90.00
#
_symmetry.space_group_name_H-M   'P 1'
#
loop_
_entity.id
_entity.type
_entity.pdbx_description
1 polymer ?
#
loop_
_entity_poly.entity_id
_entity_poly.type
_entity_poly.pdbx_seq_one_letter_code
_entity_poly.pdbx_strand_id
1 'polypeptide(L)'
;VWIIQRKLRQVSRSMFGTDSLLEGLEQQEERIAETPRSVSSMTSIYLPQIAKDFPEFSLEEFRKKSENSLNAFLSALETQELSSLAGISESLRNQARLRIDDQDRQGIREQFRNVKIHQTAISRYEKRPGCCAVTFQSAVEYVYGRTRNGEKEVMPDRIQTRYDMEWIYIQDPERYGQAAGGAVGVSCPNCGAPIKNLGAKSCEYCGSAVEVINSRVWSLEHIKEDR
;
A
#
# COMPACT_ATOMS: atom_id res chain seq x y z
N VAL A 1 -3.30 35.01 39.31
CA VAL A 1 -3.42 33.58 39.11
C VAL A 1 -4.89 33.17 38.82
N TRP A 2 -5.87 33.58 39.61
CA TRP A 2 -7.28 33.20 39.45
C TRP A 2 -7.92 33.67 38.12
N ILE A 3 -7.61 34.86 37.64
CA ILE A 3 -8.12 35.42 36.38
C ILE A 3 -7.57 34.61 35.17
N ILE A 4 -6.31 34.19 35.24
CA ILE A 4 -5.67 33.40 34.16
C ILE A 4 -6.33 31.98 34.09
N GLN A 5 -6.56 31.35 35.25
CA GLN A 5 -7.23 30.05 35.30
C GLN A 5 -8.67 30.10 34.75
N ARG A 6 -9.40 31.19 35.04
CA ARG A 6 -10.78 31.40 34.56
C ARG A 6 -10.80 31.60 33.02
N LYS A 7 -9.85 32.35 32.46
CA LYS A 7 -9.70 32.50 30.99
C LYS A 7 -9.30 31.19 30.31
N LEU A 8 -8.37 30.43 30.88
CA LEU A 8 -7.97 29.13 30.36
C LEU A 8 -9.14 28.14 30.33
N ARG A 9 -9.96 28.06 31.41
CA ARG A 9 -11.17 27.25 31.42
C ARG A 9 -12.20 27.70 30.37
N GLN A 10 -12.35 29.00 30.16
CA GLN A 10 -13.29 29.52 29.16
C GLN A 10 -12.87 29.17 27.74
N VAL A 11 -11.57 29.24 27.44
CA VAL A 11 -10.98 28.84 26.15
C VAL A 11 -11.11 27.32 25.97
N SER A 12 -10.79 26.53 26.99
CA SER A 12 -10.92 25.08 26.95
C SER A 12 -12.36 24.64 26.68
N ARG A 13 -13.34 25.23 27.37
CA ARG A 13 -14.76 24.95 27.13
C ARG A 13 -15.23 25.36 25.74
N SER A 14 -14.73 26.46 25.19
CA SER A 14 -15.14 26.92 23.85
C SER A 14 -14.51 26.10 22.70
N MET A 15 -13.33 25.53 22.92
CA MET A 15 -12.61 24.75 21.90
C MET A 15 -12.86 23.24 22.00
N PHE A 16 -12.92 22.70 23.21
CA PHE A 16 -12.95 21.27 23.45
C PHE A 16 -14.16 20.78 24.25
N GLY A 17 -14.96 21.70 24.80
CA GLY A 17 -16.13 21.36 25.64
C GLY A 17 -15.78 20.83 27.03
N THR A 18 -14.50 20.87 27.43
CA THR A 18 -13.96 20.39 28.72
C THR A 18 -13.38 21.54 29.54
N ASP A 19 -13.28 21.36 30.87
CA ASP A 19 -12.72 22.36 31.77
C ASP A 19 -11.19 22.37 31.83
N SER A 20 -10.53 21.34 31.24
CA SER A 20 -9.09 21.18 31.19
C SER A 20 -8.61 21.14 29.73
N LEU A 21 -7.57 21.93 29.40
CA LEU A 21 -6.92 21.91 28.09
C LEU A 21 -6.25 20.54 27.82
N LEU A 22 -5.70 19.91 28.87
CA LEU A 22 -5.06 18.59 28.75
C LEU A 22 -6.10 17.51 28.42
N GLU A 23 -7.21 17.45 29.16
CA GLU A 23 -8.32 16.52 28.87
C GLU A 23 -8.93 16.78 27.49
N GLY A 24 -9.02 18.06 27.08
CA GLY A 24 -9.51 18.41 25.73
C GLY A 24 -8.59 17.94 24.62
N LEU A 25 -7.27 18.02 24.80
CA LEU A 25 -6.29 17.52 23.87
C LEU A 25 -6.28 15.98 23.82
N GLU A 26 -6.31 15.32 24.97
CA GLU A 26 -6.41 13.85 25.06
C GLU A 26 -7.68 13.32 24.38
N GLN A 27 -8.84 13.93 24.63
CA GLN A 27 -10.10 13.58 23.96
C GLN A 27 -10.07 13.86 22.46
N GLN A 28 -9.35 14.90 22.01
CA GLN A 28 -9.18 15.18 20.59
C GLN A 28 -8.26 14.15 19.94
N GLU A 29 -7.18 13.75 20.58
CA GLU A 29 -6.30 12.67 20.13
C GLU A 29 -7.03 11.34 20.05
N GLU A 30 -7.82 10.98 21.06
CA GLU A 30 -8.68 9.80 21.06
C GLU A 30 -9.70 9.84 19.91
N ARG A 31 -10.38 10.97 19.69
CA ARG A 31 -11.33 11.13 18.56
C ARG A 31 -10.66 11.00 17.21
N ILE A 32 -9.44 11.54 17.04
CA ILE A 32 -8.65 11.40 15.80
C ILE A 32 -8.25 9.94 15.61
N ALA A 33 -7.86 9.25 16.68
CA ALA A 33 -7.52 7.83 16.64
C ALA A 33 -8.76 6.93 16.38
N GLU A 34 -9.94 7.34 16.82
CA GLU A 34 -11.19 6.60 16.61
C GLU A 34 -11.84 6.84 15.24
N THR A 35 -11.58 8.00 14.64
CA THR A 35 -12.22 8.37 13.37
C THR A 35 -11.45 7.75 12.20
N PRO A 36 -12.10 6.97 11.31
CA PRO A 36 -11.45 6.47 10.10
C PRO A 36 -10.85 7.59 9.28
N ARG A 37 -9.61 7.41 8.80
CA ARG A 37 -9.01 8.38 7.88
C ARG A 37 -9.81 8.45 6.60
N SER A 38 -10.00 9.66 6.07
CA SER A 38 -10.64 9.84 4.78
C SER A 38 -9.67 9.43 3.66
N VAL A 39 -10.19 8.80 2.61
CA VAL A 39 -9.42 8.53 1.38
C VAL A 39 -9.51 9.72 0.43
N SER A 40 -8.47 9.92 -0.38
CA SER A 40 -8.49 10.83 -1.52
C SER A 40 -9.40 10.26 -2.61
N SER A 41 -10.72 10.45 -2.49
CA SER A 41 -11.67 9.90 -3.45
C SER A 41 -11.76 10.78 -4.70
N MET A 42 -10.98 10.41 -5.72
CA MET A 42 -11.00 11.03 -7.04
C MET A 42 -11.72 10.14 -8.08
N THR A 43 -12.49 9.17 -7.60
CA THR A 43 -13.17 8.17 -8.45
C THR A 43 -14.09 8.82 -9.48
N SER A 44 -14.86 9.84 -9.11
CA SER A 44 -15.75 10.55 -10.04
C SER A 44 -15.01 11.26 -11.18
N ILE A 45 -13.76 11.65 -10.96
CA ILE A 45 -12.93 12.34 -11.96
C ILE A 45 -12.22 11.32 -12.86
N TYR A 46 -11.65 10.28 -12.29
CA TYR A 46 -10.80 9.33 -13.03
C TYR A 46 -11.56 8.17 -13.67
N LEU A 47 -12.64 7.70 -13.06
CA LEU A 47 -13.38 6.54 -13.59
C LEU A 47 -13.88 6.74 -15.04
N PRO A 48 -14.42 7.91 -15.45
CA PRO A 48 -14.79 8.13 -16.85
C PRO A 48 -13.61 8.08 -17.82
N GLN A 49 -12.43 8.53 -17.37
CA GLN A 49 -11.19 8.49 -18.17
C GLN A 49 -10.69 7.05 -18.32
N ILE A 50 -10.69 6.30 -17.23
CA ILE A 50 -10.29 4.88 -17.21
C ILE A 50 -11.24 4.08 -18.10
N ALA A 51 -12.55 4.26 -17.96
CA ALA A 51 -13.54 3.54 -18.76
C ALA A 51 -13.43 3.85 -20.27
N LYS A 52 -13.01 5.07 -20.64
CA LYS A 52 -12.71 5.41 -22.04
C LYS A 52 -11.48 4.68 -22.57
N ASP A 53 -10.42 4.58 -21.75
CA ASP A 53 -9.17 3.95 -22.15
C ASP A 53 -9.23 2.41 -22.05
N PHE A 54 -10.02 1.91 -21.12
CA PHE A 54 -10.18 0.48 -20.77
C PHE A 54 -11.67 0.17 -20.53
N PRO A 55 -12.46 -0.08 -21.59
CA PRO A 55 -13.90 -0.33 -21.46
C PRO A 55 -14.26 -1.53 -20.57
N GLU A 56 -13.34 -2.51 -20.46
CA GLU A 56 -13.46 -3.71 -19.63
C GLU A 56 -13.13 -3.49 -18.15
N PHE A 57 -12.66 -2.29 -17.75
CA PHE A 57 -12.27 -1.99 -16.38
C PHE A 57 -13.50 -1.96 -15.45
N SER A 58 -13.53 -2.86 -14.48
CA SER A 58 -14.57 -2.94 -13.45
C SER A 58 -14.07 -2.33 -12.13
N LEU A 59 -14.59 -1.17 -11.75
CA LEU A 59 -14.25 -0.52 -10.48
C LEU A 59 -14.47 -1.46 -9.29
N GLU A 60 -15.59 -2.16 -9.27
CA GLU A 60 -15.96 -3.04 -8.15
C GLU A 60 -15.03 -4.24 -8.03
N GLU A 61 -14.64 -4.82 -9.17
CA GLU A 61 -13.70 -5.93 -9.21
C GLU A 61 -12.31 -5.51 -8.72
N PHE A 62 -11.78 -4.39 -9.23
CA PHE A 62 -10.47 -3.89 -8.82
C PHE A 62 -10.44 -3.42 -7.37
N ARG A 63 -11.53 -2.83 -6.86
CA ARG A 63 -11.68 -2.50 -5.44
C ARG A 63 -11.54 -3.75 -4.57
N LYS A 64 -12.31 -4.80 -4.86
CA LYS A 64 -12.23 -6.07 -4.12
C LYS A 64 -10.87 -6.74 -4.22
N LYS A 65 -10.27 -6.76 -5.42
CA LYS A 65 -8.91 -7.29 -5.61
C LYS A 65 -7.89 -6.51 -4.78
N SER A 66 -7.98 -5.18 -4.74
CA SER A 66 -7.11 -4.33 -3.94
C SER A 66 -7.24 -4.62 -2.44
N GLU A 67 -8.47 -4.68 -1.93
CA GLU A 67 -8.76 -4.98 -0.52
C GLU A 67 -8.26 -6.38 -0.11
N ASN A 68 -8.50 -7.39 -0.94
CA ASN A 68 -8.03 -8.75 -0.72
C ASN A 68 -6.49 -8.83 -0.75
N SER A 69 -5.84 -8.13 -1.69
CA SER A 69 -4.39 -8.11 -1.80
C SER A 69 -3.74 -7.39 -0.62
N LEU A 70 -4.36 -6.32 -0.12
CA LEU A 70 -3.90 -5.63 1.08
C LEU A 70 -3.97 -6.54 2.31
N ASN A 71 -5.08 -7.23 2.52
CA ASN A 71 -5.22 -8.18 3.62
C ASN A 71 -4.19 -9.32 3.52
N ALA A 72 -3.99 -9.87 2.32
CA ALA A 72 -2.98 -10.90 2.06
C ALA A 72 -1.56 -10.39 2.33
N PHE A 73 -1.25 -9.15 1.96
CA PHE A 73 0.04 -8.51 2.19
C PHE A 73 0.32 -8.32 3.68
N LEU A 74 -0.63 -7.77 4.44
CA LEU A 74 -0.49 -7.62 5.89
C LEU A 74 -0.35 -8.97 6.60
N SER A 75 -1.13 -9.97 6.17
CA SER A 75 -1.01 -11.34 6.69
C SER A 75 0.36 -11.94 6.40
N ALA A 76 0.92 -11.75 5.20
CA ALA A 76 2.26 -12.22 4.87
C ALA A 76 3.34 -11.61 5.77
N LEU A 77 3.23 -10.31 6.09
CA LEU A 77 4.16 -9.63 6.99
C LEU A 77 4.05 -10.11 8.45
N GLU A 78 2.83 -10.42 8.91
CA GLU A 78 2.59 -10.93 10.26
C GLU A 78 3.08 -12.36 10.43
N THR A 79 2.72 -13.24 9.48
CA THR A 79 3.13 -14.67 9.52
C THR A 79 4.55 -14.90 9.05
N GLN A 80 5.15 -13.93 8.35
CA GLN A 80 6.43 -14.02 7.64
C GLN A 80 6.47 -15.13 6.59
N GLU A 81 5.31 -15.41 6.00
CA GLU A 81 5.13 -16.42 4.96
C GLU A 81 4.52 -15.80 3.70
N LEU A 82 5.04 -16.14 2.53
CA LEU A 82 4.54 -15.65 1.25
C LEU A 82 3.37 -16.47 0.69
N SER A 83 2.90 -17.48 1.41
CA SER A 83 1.81 -18.38 0.98
C SER A 83 0.49 -17.63 0.74
N SER A 84 0.19 -16.61 1.56
CA SER A 84 -0.99 -15.76 1.41
C SER A 84 -0.98 -14.93 0.12
N LEU A 85 0.19 -14.73 -0.50
CA LEU A 85 0.39 -13.99 -1.74
C LEU A 85 0.43 -14.89 -2.98
N ALA A 86 0.01 -16.15 -2.87
CA ALA A 86 -0.10 -17.05 -4.02
C ALA A 86 -1.10 -16.49 -5.04
N GLY A 87 -0.67 -16.40 -6.31
CA GLY A 87 -1.50 -15.85 -7.40
C GLY A 87 -1.55 -14.31 -7.50
N ILE A 88 -0.85 -13.59 -6.63
CA ILE A 88 -0.62 -12.14 -6.73
C ILE A 88 0.66 -11.89 -7.55
N SER A 89 0.85 -10.65 -8.01
CA SER A 89 2.01 -10.28 -8.83
C SER A 89 3.34 -10.61 -8.15
N GLU A 90 4.35 -10.95 -8.94
CA GLU A 90 5.69 -11.23 -8.42
C GLU A 90 6.34 -9.96 -7.82
N SER A 91 6.03 -8.79 -8.36
CA SER A 91 6.48 -7.51 -7.81
C SER A 91 6.04 -7.34 -6.36
N LEU A 92 4.74 -7.57 -6.06
CA LEU A 92 4.23 -7.49 -4.69
C LEU A 92 4.82 -8.58 -3.77
N ARG A 93 5.01 -9.80 -4.30
CA ARG A 93 5.67 -10.89 -3.56
C ARG A 93 7.11 -10.52 -3.21
N ASN A 94 7.85 -9.90 -4.13
CA ASN A 94 9.22 -9.43 -3.89
C ASN A 94 9.24 -8.29 -2.87
N GLN A 95 8.27 -7.36 -2.94
CA GLN A 95 8.13 -6.30 -1.93
C GLN A 95 7.91 -6.89 -0.54
N ALA A 96 7.02 -7.88 -0.39
CA ALA A 96 6.79 -8.57 0.88
C ALA A 96 8.04 -9.33 1.35
N ARG A 97 8.71 -10.07 0.45
CA ARG A 97 9.94 -10.81 0.77
C ARG A 97 11.03 -9.89 1.31
N LEU A 98 11.31 -8.78 0.63
CA LEU A 98 12.32 -7.83 1.07
C LEU A 98 12.01 -7.26 2.46
N ARG A 99 10.74 -6.99 2.75
CA ARG A 99 10.32 -6.50 4.08
C ARG A 99 10.44 -7.59 5.15
N ILE A 100 10.07 -8.84 4.84
CA ILE A 100 10.23 -9.99 5.74
C ILE A 100 11.71 -10.24 6.03
N ASP A 101 12.57 -10.26 5.00
CA ASP A 101 14.02 -10.43 5.16
C ASP A 101 14.65 -9.33 6.02
N ASP A 102 14.15 -8.10 5.91
CA ASP A 102 14.60 -6.98 6.74
C ASP A 102 14.15 -7.13 8.19
N GLN A 103 12.90 -7.54 8.41
CA GLN A 103 12.36 -7.85 9.74
C GLN A 103 13.16 -8.96 10.41
N ASP A 104 13.47 -10.05 9.69
CA ASP A 104 14.25 -11.17 10.20
C ASP A 104 15.65 -10.74 10.62
N ARG A 105 16.36 -9.97 9.78
CA ARG A 105 17.69 -9.44 10.09
C ARG A 105 17.71 -8.56 11.33
N GLN A 106 16.62 -7.83 11.58
CA GLN A 106 16.48 -6.93 12.72
C GLN A 106 15.85 -7.59 13.96
N GLY A 107 15.46 -8.86 13.88
CA GLY A 107 14.73 -9.58 14.93
C GLY A 107 13.33 -9.00 15.19
N ILE A 108 12.74 -8.35 14.19
CA ILE A 108 11.43 -7.69 14.30
C ILE A 108 10.31 -8.68 13.96
N ARG A 109 9.20 -8.60 14.73
CA ARG A 109 7.92 -9.25 14.44
C ARG A 109 6.81 -8.21 14.55
N GLU A 110 6.10 -7.99 13.45
CA GLU A 110 4.93 -7.11 13.40
C GLU A 110 3.65 -7.91 13.59
N GLN A 111 2.63 -7.30 14.18
CA GLN A 111 1.30 -7.88 14.36
C GLN A 111 0.26 -6.89 13.82
N PHE A 112 -0.67 -7.41 13.01
CA PHE A 112 -1.77 -6.66 12.42
C PHE A 112 -3.09 -7.36 12.76
N ARG A 113 -3.68 -7.03 13.91
CA ARG A 113 -4.90 -7.70 14.39
C ARG A 113 -6.14 -6.87 14.07
N ASN A 114 -7.27 -7.56 13.83
CA ASN A 114 -8.56 -6.92 13.60
C ASN A 114 -8.53 -5.92 12.43
N VAL A 115 -7.88 -6.27 11.34
CA VAL A 115 -7.78 -5.42 10.15
C VAL A 115 -9.18 -5.15 9.62
N LYS A 116 -9.53 -3.87 9.50
CA LYS A 116 -10.81 -3.40 8.98
C LYS A 116 -10.57 -2.33 7.92
N ILE A 117 -11.04 -2.57 6.71
CA ILE A 117 -11.02 -1.60 5.62
C ILE A 117 -12.36 -0.85 5.64
N HIS A 118 -12.30 0.47 5.84
CA HIS A 118 -13.49 1.31 5.93
C HIS A 118 -13.98 1.80 4.58
N GLN A 119 -13.03 2.18 3.72
CA GLN A 119 -13.32 2.73 2.41
C GLN A 119 -12.14 2.49 1.47
N THR A 120 -12.45 2.18 0.21
CA THR A 120 -11.45 2.11 -0.88
C THR A 120 -11.96 2.90 -2.07
N ALA A 121 -11.13 3.79 -2.61
CA ALA A 121 -11.48 4.64 -3.74
C ALA A 121 -10.28 4.84 -4.67
N ILE A 122 -10.53 5.21 -5.94
CA ILE A 122 -9.46 5.63 -6.84
C ILE A 122 -8.96 7.00 -6.38
N SER A 123 -7.66 7.08 -6.06
CA SER A 123 -6.97 8.31 -5.68
C SER A 123 -6.22 8.94 -6.85
N ARG A 124 -5.78 8.11 -7.84
CA ARG A 124 -4.97 8.59 -8.96
C ARG A 124 -5.17 7.72 -10.21
N TYR A 125 -5.09 8.36 -11.38
CA TYR A 125 -4.93 7.70 -12.69
C TYR A 125 -3.89 8.46 -13.50
N GLU A 126 -2.89 7.76 -14.00
CA GLU A 126 -1.77 8.34 -14.74
C GLU A 126 -1.48 7.55 -16.01
N LYS A 127 -1.18 8.28 -17.08
CA LYS A 127 -0.60 7.72 -18.31
C LYS A 127 0.89 8.01 -18.29
N ARG A 128 1.68 6.95 -18.27
CA ARG A 128 3.14 7.01 -18.25
C ARG A 128 3.69 6.44 -19.55
N PRO A 129 4.98 6.68 -19.90
CA PRO A 129 5.57 6.05 -21.08
C PRO A 129 5.45 4.53 -21.04
N GLY A 130 4.72 3.97 -22.00
CA GLY A 130 4.52 2.53 -22.13
C GLY A 130 3.49 1.88 -21.20
N CYS A 131 2.90 2.61 -20.25
CA CYS A 131 1.92 2.04 -19.34
C CYS A 131 0.85 3.05 -18.86
N CYS A 132 -0.21 2.52 -18.26
CA CYS A 132 -1.15 3.29 -17.46
C CYS A 132 -1.13 2.77 -16.03
N ALA A 133 -1.27 3.67 -15.06
CA ALA A 133 -1.31 3.35 -13.63
C ALA A 133 -2.60 3.85 -13.00
N VAL A 134 -3.25 2.99 -12.20
CA VAL A 134 -4.40 3.35 -11.35
C VAL A 134 -4.01 3.08 -9.90
N THR A 135 -4.13 4.08 -9.04
CA THR A 135 -3.90 3.93 -7.61
C THR A 135 -5.23 3.91 -6.87
N PHE A 136 -5.48 2.83 -6.14
CA PHE A 136 -6.53 2.76 -5.14
C PHE A 136 -5.95 3.14 -3.78
N GLN A 137 -6.70 3.94 -3.03
CA GLN A 137 -6.36 4.25 -1.64
C GLN A 137 -7.41 3.66 -0.72
N SER A 138 -6.97 2.93 0.31
CA SER A 138 -7.82 2.35 1.35
C SER A 138 -7.56 3.01 2.70
N ALA A 139 -8.64 3.42 3.39
CA ALA A 139 -8.61 3.77 4.80
C ALA A 139 -8.75 2.49 5.63
N VAL A 140 -7.79 2.24 6.50
CA VAL A 140 -7.64 0.98 7.22
C VAL A 140 -7.43 1.22 8.70
N GLU A 141 -8.06 0.38 9.50
CA GLU A 141 -7.90 0.30 10.94
C GLU A 141 -7.37 -1.08 11.31
N TYR A 142 -6.44 -1.14 12.24
CA TYR A 142 -5.99 -2.38 12.85
C TYR A 142 -5.34 -2.13 14.21
N VAL A 143 -5.22 -3.17 15.03
CA VAL A 143 -4.39 -3.14 16.23
C VAL A 143 -2.98 -3.55 15.83
N TYR A 144 -2.05 -2.62 15.94
CA TYR A 144 -0.63 -2.82 15.59
C TYR A 144 0.20 -3.04 16.83
N GLY A 145 1.04 -4.05 16.79
CA GLY A 145 2.07 -4.31 17.79
C GLY A 145 3.39 -4.72 17.13
N ARG A 146 4.50 -4.47 17.81
CA ARG A 146 5.83 -4.86 17.32
C ARG A 146 6.71 -5.36 18.46
N THR A 147 7.40 -6.47 18.20
CA THR A 147 8.44 -6.98 19.08
C THR A 147 9.79 -6.93 18.37
N ARG A 148 10.88 -6.80 19.14
CA ARG A 148 12.26 -6.92 18.67
C ARG A 148 12.98 -7.91 19.56
N ASN A 149 13.56 -8.95 18.97
CA ASN A 149 14.24 -10.06 19.69
C ASN A 149 13.39 -10.68 20.82
N GLY A 150 12.05 -10.73 20.62
CA GLY A 150 11.09 -11.24 21.60
C GLY A 150 10.63 -10.23 22.65
N GLU A 151 11.25 -9.07 22.75
CA GLU A 151 10.83 -7.99 23.65
C GLU A 151 9.82 -7.05 22.98
N LYS A 152 8.86 -6.55 23.73
CA LYS A 152 7.86 -5.61 23.22
C LYS A 152 8.51 -4.25 22.96
N GLU A 153 8.57 -3.84 21.69
CA GLU A 153 9.06 -2.54 21.26
C GLU A 153 7.90 -1.54 21.07
N VAL A 154 6.79 -2.01 20.49
CA VAL A 154 5.54 -1.26 20.36
C VAL A 154 4.42 -2.06 21.00
N MET A 155 3.79 -1.49 22.02
CA MET A 155 2.62 -2.10 22.65
C MET A 155 1.45 -2.12 21.65
N PRO A 156 0.63 -3.19 21.67
CA PRO A 156 -0.52 -3.25 20.79
C PRO A 156 -1.45 -2.05 20.99
N ASP A 157 -1.65 -1.28 19.94
CA ASP A 157 -2.52 -0.11 19.93
C ASP A 157 -3.30 0.00 18.63
N ARG A 158 -4.44 0.67 18.65
CA ARG A 158 -5.30 0.90 17.51
C ARG A 158 -4.70 1.97 16.61
N ILE A 159 -4.52 1.65 15.35
CA ILE A 159 -3.98 2.54 14.33
C ILE A 159 -5.01 2.76 13.23
N GLN A 160 -5.16 4.01 12.83
CA GLN A 160 -5.90 4.44 11.64
C GLN A 160 -4.88 4.94 10.61
N THR A 161 -4.83 4.28 9.46
CA THR A 161 -3.86 4.62 8.40
C THR A 161 -4.49 4.50 7.01
N ARG A 162 -3.72 4.83 5.98
CA ARG A 162 -4.12 4.64 4.57
C ARG A 162 -3.07 3.79 3.87
N TYR A 163 -3.53 3.05 2.87
CA TYR A 163 -2.67 2.31 1.96
C TYR A 163 -2.98 2.67 0.53
N ASP A 164 -1.95 3.03 -0.21
CA ASP A 164 -1.99 3.19 -1.66
C ASP A 164 -1.61 1.86 -2.33
N MET A 165 -2.43 1.43 -3.29
CA MET A 165 -2.26 0.20 -4.05
C MET A 165 -2.22 0.55 -5.53
N GLU A 166 -1.05 0.43 -6.14
CA GLU A 166 -0.81 0.82 -7.52
C GLU A 166 -0.94 -0.37 -8.47
N TRP A 167 -1.93 -0.28 -9.35
CA TRP A 167 -2.14 -1.20 -10.47
C TRP A 167 -1.55 -0.63 -11.75
N ILE A 168 -0.75 -1.43 -12.46
CA ILE A 168 -0.12 -1.03 -13.71
C ILE A 168 -0.63 -1.91 -14.86
N TYR A 169 -0.92 -1.26 -15.99
CA TYR A 169 -1.24 -1.91 -17.26
C TYR A 169 -0.18 -1.53 -18.27
N ILE A 170 0.66 -2.49 -18.65
CA ILE A 170 1.76 -2.27 -19.59
C ILE A 170 1.22 -2.42 -21.02
N GLN A 171 1.21 -1.31 -21.77
CA GLN A 171 0.76 -1.24 -23.17
C GLN A 171 1.91 -1.50 -24.13
N ASP A 172 3.08 -0.93 -23.85
CA ASP A 172 4.31 -1.02 -24.62
C ASP A 172 5.49 -1.35 -23.69
N PRO A 173 5.89 -2.64 -23.64
CA PRO A 173 6.94 -3.10 -22.74
C PRO A 173 8.30 -2.46 -23.00
N GLU A 174 8.65 -2.18 -24.27
CA GLU A 174 9.95 -1.57 -24.62
C GLU A 174 10.04 -0.15 -24.08
N ARG A 175 9.00 0.64 -24.31
CA ARG A 175 8.92 2.01 -23.85
C ARG A 175 8.81 2.10 -22.33
N TYR A 176 8.09 1.16 -21.70
CA TYR A 176 8.02 1.03 -20.26
C TYR A 176 9.38 0.73 -19.65
N GLY A 177 10.11 -0.25 -20.18
CA GLY A 177 11.44 -0.61 -19.72
C GLY A 177 12.47 0.53 -19.87
N GLN A 178 12.41 1.29 -20.96
CA GLN A 178 13.28 2.46 -21.18
C GLN A 178 13.01 3.57 -20.15
N ALA A 179 11.74 3.86 -19.87
CA ALA A 179 11.32 4.89 -18.92
C ALA A 179 11.67 4.52 -17.47
N ALA A 180 11.67 3.24 -17.13
CA ALA A 180 12.07 2.72 -15.82
C ALA A 180 13.61 2.67 -15.62
N GLY A 181 14.38 3.33 -16.49
CA GLY A 181 15.84 3.41 -16.38
C GLY A 181 16.57 2.13 -16.78
N GLY A 182 15.93 1.28 -17.59
CA GLY A 182 16.49 -0.01 -18.02
C GLY A 182 16.55 -1.06 -16.91
N ALA A 183 16.08 -0.74 -15.71
CA ALA A 183 16.18 -1.61 -14.53
C ALA A 183 14.99 -2.56 -14.36
N VAL A 184 13.91 -2.37 -15.13
CA VAL A 184 12.71 -3.21 -15.02
C VAL A 184 12.75 -4.28 -16.11
N GLY A 185 13.12 -5.50 -15.74
CA GLY A 185 12.92 -6.69 -16.52
C GLY A 185 13.81 -6.84 -17.76
N VAL A 186 14.92 -6.10 -17.86
CA VAL A 186 15.79 -6.12 -19.06
C VAL A 186 17.09 -6.87 -18.84
N SER A 187 17.39 -7.29 -17.63
CA SER A 187 18.55 -8.13 -17.34
C SER A 187 18.16 -9.43 -16.64
N CYS A 188 18.80 -10.51 -17.06
CA CYS A 188 18.60 -11.82 -16.44
C CYS A 188 19.06 -11.80 -14.98
N PRO A 189 18.21 -12.19 -14.01
CA PRO A 189 18.57 -12.17 -12.59
C PRO A 189 19.72 -13.13 -12.26
N ASN A 190 19.96 -14.13 -13.11
CA ASN A 190 21.01 -15.11 -12.89
C ASN A 190 22.35 -14.71 -13.50
N CYS A 191 22.39 -14.18 -14.73
CA CYS A 191 23.65 -13.88 -15.45
C CYS A 191 23.87 -12.41 -15.77
N GLY A 192 22.91 -11.51 -15.46
CA GLY A 192 23.01 -10.09 -15.75
C GLY A 192 22.88 -9.72 -17.23
N ALA A 193 22.73 -10.69 -18.15
CA ALA A 193 22.62 -10.42 -19.57
C ALA A 193 21.31 -9.70 -19.91
N PRO A 194 21.32 -8.77 -20.91
CA PRO A 194 20.11 -8.07 -21.32
C PRO A 194 19.11 -9.04 -21.95
N ILE A 195 17.85 -8.97 -21.51
CA ILE A 195 16.74 -9.73 -22.07
C ILE A 195 16.16 -8.93 -23.22
N LYS A 196 16.46 -9.33 -24.45
CA LYS A 196 16.00 -8.63 -25.65
C LYS A 196 14.55 -8.88 -25.99
N ASN A 197 14.00 -10.03 -25.55
CA ASN A 197 12.61 -10.41 -25.80
C ASN A 197 11.89 -10.51 -24.45
N LEU A 198 11.10 -9.49 -24.13
CA LEU A 198 10.32 -9.40 -22.87
C LEU A 198 9.21 -10.47 -22.74
N GLY A 199 8.95 -11.25 -23.79
CA GLY A 199 8.07 -12.42 -23.80
C GLY A 199 8.80 -13.75 -23.67
N ALA A 200 10.14 -13.76 -23.57
CA ALA A 200 10.92 -15.00 -23.45
C ALA A 200 10.75 -15.62 -22.06
N LYS A 201 10.44 -16.91 -22.02
CA LYS A 201 10.31 -17.67 -20.77
C LYS A 201 11.68 -18.07 -20.18
N SER A 202 12.73 -17.91 -20.94
CA SER A 202 14.11 -18.27 -20.54
C SER A 202 15.11 -17.28 -21.12
N CYS A 203 16.19 -17.05 -20.39
CA CYS A 203 17.30 -16.20 -20.85
C CYS A 203 18.01 -16.85 -22.04
N GLU A 204 18.21 -16.09 -23.12
CA GLU A 204 18.90 -16.55 -24.32
C GLU A 204 20.38 -16.87 -24.08
N TYR A 205 20.95 -16.35 -22.99
CA TYR A 205 22.39 -16.50 -22.67
C TYR A 205 22.68 -17.62 -21.68
N CYS A 206 21.85 -17.82 -20.67
CA CYS A 206 22.13 -18.80 -19.61
C CYS A 206 21.02 -19.85 -19.42
N GLY A 207 19.92 -19.76 -20.18
CA GLY A 207 18.79 -20.69 -20.10
C GLY A 207 17.93 -20.60 -18.83
N SER A 208 18.29 -19.73 -17.87
CA SER A 208 17.50 -19.55 -16.65
C SER A 208 16.11 -19.03 -16.98
N ALA A 209 15.10 -19.48 -16.21
CA ALA A 209 13.76 -18.94 -16.28
C ALA A 209 13.79 -17.41 -16.06
N VAL A 210 13.13 -16.69 -16.96
CA VAL A 210 13.02 -15.24 -16.91
C VAL A 210 11.57 -14.90 -16.62
N GLU A 211 11.37 -13.92 -15.77
CA GLU A 211 10.04 -13.42 -15.45
C GLU A 211 9.44 -12.74 -16.70
N VAL A 212 8.29 -13.27 -17.14
CA VAL A 212 7.57 -12.69 -18.27
C VAL A 212 6.84 -11.44 -17.77
N ILE A 213 7.21 -10.27 -18.28
CA ILE A 213 6.39 -9.08 -18.07
C ILE A 213 5.06 -9.32 -18.79
N ASN A 214 4.00 -9.52 -18.00
CA ASN A 214 2.65 -9.65 -18.51
C ASN A 214 2.19 -8.31 -19.10
N SER A 215 2.39 -8.12 -20.40
CA SER A 215 1.84 -6.98 -21.12
C SER A 215 0.34 -7.18 -21.35
N ARG A 216 -0.41 -6.06 -21.38
CA ARG A 216 -1.87 -6.01 -21.61
C ARG A 216 -2.72 -6.71 -20.56
N VAL A 217 -2.20 -6.77 -19.33
CA VAL A 217 -2.92 -7.25 -18.14
C VAL A 217 -2.64 -6.28 -16.99
N TRP A 218 -3.65 -6.00 -16.20
CA TRP A 218 -3.49 -5.23 -14.97
C TRP A 218 -2.75 -6.06 -13.92
N SER A 219 -1.67 -5.53 -13.38
CA SER A 219 -0.88 -6.12 -12.30
C SER A 219 -0.79 -5.18 -11.12
N LEU A 220 -0.97 -5.68 -9.90
CA LEU A 220 -0.75 -4.91 -8.68
C LEU A 220 0.75 -4.90 -8.37
N GLU A 221 1.39 -3.74 -8.54
CA GLU A 221 2.85 -3.64 -8.45
C GLU A 221 3.33 -3.21 -7.07
N HIS A 222 2.60 -2.30 -6.42
CA HIS A 222 3.02 -1.74 -5.14
C HIS A 222 1.87 -1.58 -4.16
N ILE A 223 2.16 -1.86 -2.88
CA ILE A 223 1.36 -1.46 -1.73
C ILE A 223 2.22 -0.59 -0.84
N LYS A 224 1.78 0.63 -0.54
CA LYS A 224 2.51 1.60 0.27
C LYS A 224 1.60 2.18 1.34
N GLU A 225 2.07 2.20 2.58
CA GLU A 225 1.40 2.92 3.66
C GLU A 225 1.59 4.44 3.45
N ASP A 226 0.46 5.18 3.46
CA ASP A 226 0.41 6.64 3.40
C ASP A 226 0.03 7.17 4.79
N ARG A 227 1.05 7.55 5.56
CA ARG A 227 0.94 8.03 6.95
C ARG A 227 0.55 9.50 7.04
#